data_53e5143c27bab359ae7606f4b50ea73e
#
_entry.id   53e5143c27bab359ae7606f4b50ea73e
#
_cell.length_a   1.000
_cell.length_b   1.000
_cell.length_c   1.000
_cell.angle_alpha   90.00
_cell.angle_beta   90.00
_cell.angle_gamma   90.00
#
_symmetry.space_group_name_H-M   'P 1'
#
loop_
_entity.id
_entity.type
_entity.pdbx_description
1 polymer ?
#
loop_
_entity_poly.entity_id
_entity_poly.type
_entity_poly.pdbx_seq_one_letter_code
_entity_poly.pdbx_strand_id
1 'polypeptide(L)'
;MTQKTLTKLAIEVLTTADGRAKTALSHQHAATWFAARKTGEPLAIGQASPPLRPSRPEKPDLLDPRNVPKRKPGSPAGRIALLHAVAHIELNAVDLHWDIIARFGHIPMPLGFYDDWVKSADEESKHFNLVCDCLESLGSYYGDLPAHAGMWRAAEDTAEDILGRLAVVPMVLEARGLDVTPGMIDVFKKAGATQAVDALNVIYAEEVGHVAFGSKWFNFLCGRDNLDPKDVFHKLVRKYFHGPLKPPFNEEKRAEAGLPPDFYWPLTESGNV
;
A
#
# COMPACT_ATOMS: atom_id res chain seq x y z
N MET A 1 33.42 -4.53 6.10
CA MET A 1 32.19 -4.21 5.34
C MET A 1 31.01 -4.61 6.21
N THR A 2 30.09 -3.70 6.52
CA THR A 2 28.90 -4.01 7.31
C THR A 2 28.01 -4.97 6.48
N GLN A 3 27.61 -6.08 7.09
CA GLN A 3 26.78 -7.08 6.44
C GLN A 3 25.48 -6.45 5.89
N LYS A 4 25.16 -6.72 4.65
CA LYS A 4 23.93 -6.27 3.99
C LYS A 4 22.76 -7.07 4.57
N THR A 5 21.75 -6.40 5.15
CA THR A 5 20.56 -7.03 5.73
C THR A 5 19.30 -6.48 5.06
N LEU A 6 18.19 -7.24 5.10
CA LEU A 6 16.96 -6.82 4.44
C LEU A 6 16.42 -5.49 5.04
N THR A 7 16.52 -5.32 6.38
CA THR A 7 16.11 -4.06 7.03
C THR A 7 16.93 -2.85 6.59
N LYS A 8 18.24 -3.04 6.28
CA LYS A 8 19.06 -1.94 5.72
C LYS A 8 18.63 -1.59 4.30
N LEU A 9 18.35 -2.59 3.46
CA LEU A 9 17.81 -2.37 2.13
C LEU A 9 16.49 -1.60 2.18
N ALA A 10 15.60 -1.96 3.10
CA ALA A 10 14.36 -1.25 3.32
C ALA A 10 14.58 0.22 3.69
N ILE A 11 15.53 0.51 4.58
CA ILE A 11 15.87 1.90 4.95
C ILE A 11 16.45 2.68 3.77
N GLU A 12 17.26 2.08 2.91
CA GLU A 12 17.77 2.73 1.71
C GLU A 12 16.61 3.20 0.81
N VAL A 13 15.57 2.37 0.61
CA VAL A 13 14.37 2.77 -0.13
C VAL A 13 13.63 3.90 0.59
N LEU A 14 13.36 3.74 1.89
CA LEU A 14 12.64 4.74 2.70
C LEU A 14 13.34 6.10 2.73
N THR A 15 14.66 6.14 2.61
CA THR A 15 15.44 7.39 2.63
C THR A 15 15.72 7.97 1.24
N THR A 16 15.27 7.32 0.17
CA THR A 16 15.36 7.84 -1.20
C THR A 16 14.18 8.76 -1.47
N ALA A 17 14.42 10.01 -1.82
CA ALA A 17 13.37 11.02 -1.96
C ALA A 17 12.69 11.02 -3.34
N ASP A 18 13.45 10.91 -4.43
CA ASP A 18 12.91 10.91 -5.78
C ASP A 18 12.10 9.64 -6.06
N GLY A 19 10.88 9.78 -6.60
CA GLY A 19 9.94 8.67 -6.78
C GLY A 19 10.44 7.61 -7.77
N ARG A 20 10.99 8.01 -8.91
CA ARG A 20 11.54 7.06 -9.90
C ARG A 20 12.82 6.39 -9.40
N ALA A 21 13.70 7.12 -8.70
CA ALA A 21 14.88 6.53 -8.07
C ALA A 21 14.49 5.55 -6.94
N LYS A 22 13.49 5.89 -6.13
CA LYS A 22 12.96 5.02 -5.07
C LYS A 22 12.42 3.70 -5.65
N THR A 23 11.61 3.75 -6.69
CA THR A 23 11.05 2.55 -7.32
C THR A 23 12.14 1.73 -8.01
N ALA A 24 13.11 2.34 -8.67
CA ALA A 24 14.26 1.64 -9.25
C ALA A 24 15.08 0.92 -8.17
N LEU A 25 15.30 1.56 -7.01
CA LEU A 25 16.01 0.95 -5.89
C LEU A 25 15.19 -0.18 -5.25
N SER A 26 13.87 -0.02 -5.13
CA SER A 26 12.96 -1.06 -4.66
C SER A 26 13.05 -2.31 -5.54
N HIS A 27 12.96 -2.18 -6.86
CA HIS A 27 13.16 -3.28 -7.81
C HIS A 27 14.53 -3.96 -7.66
N GLN A 28 15.59 -3.18 -7.53
CA GLN A 28 16.95 -3.72 -7.32
C GLN A 28 17.06 -4.52 -6.03
N HIS A 29 16.45 -4.04 -4.95
CA HIS A 29 16.49 -4.70 -3.65
C HIS A 29 15.60 -5.95 -3.61
N ALA A 30 14.43 -5.92 -4.25
CA ALA A 30 13.59 -7.09 -4.44
C ALA A 30 14.31 -8.18 -5.24
N ALA A 31 14.95 -7.82 -6.35
CA ALA A 31 15.76 -8.76 -7.14
C ALA A 31 16.91 -9.35 -6.30
N THR A 32 17.58 -8.54 -5.48
CA THR A 32 18.66 -8.98 -4.58
C THR A 32 18.13 -9.99 -3.54
N TRP A 33 16.99 -9.71 -2.93
CA TRP A 33 16.32 -10.60 -1.97
C TRP A 33 15.98 -11.94 -2.61
N PHE A 34 15.26 -11.94 -3.72
CA PHE A 34 14.82 -13.17 -4.37
C PHE A 34 15.97 -13.98 -4.98
N ALA A 35 17.04 -13.34 -5.45
CA ALA A 35 18.24 -14.04 -5.85
C ALA A 35 18.88 -14.81 -4.68
N ALA A 36 19.04 -14.17 -3.51
CA ALA A 36 19.53 -14.82 -2.30
C ALA A 36 18.60 -15.95 -1.82
N ARG A 37 17.28 -15.78 -1.92
CA ARG A 37 16.30 -16.83 -1.60
C ARG A 37 16.46 -18.08 -2.50
N LYS A 38 16.75 -17.88 -3.79
CA LYS A 38 16.95 -18.99 -4.75
C LYS A 38 18.23 -19.78 -4.50
N THR A 39 19.28 -19.16 -3.95
CA THR A 39 20.53 -19.87 -3.63
C THR A 39 20.44 -20.69 -2.35
N GLY A 40 19.38 -20.54 -1.57
CA GLY A 40 19.24 -21.17 -0.25
C GLY A 40 19.99 -20.42 0.85
N GLU A 41 20.64 -19.32 0.55
CA GLU A 41 21.37 -18.45 1.49
C GLU A 41 20.69 -17.07 1.58
N PRO A 42 19.52 -16.97 2.26
CA PRO A 42 18.78 -15.70 2.33
C PRO A 42 19.61 -14.64 3.07
N LEU A 43 19.41 -13.39 2.69
CA LEU A 43 19.95 -12.28 3.45
C LEU A 43 19.43 -12.35 4.90
N ALA A 44 20.28 -12.01 5.87
CA ALA A 44 19.82 -11.81 7.24
C ALA A 44 18.77 -10.68 7.25
N ILE A 45 17.72 -10.84 8.04
CA ILE A 45 16.71 -9.81 8.21
C ILE A 45 17.36 -8.57 8.83
N GLY A 46 18.07 -8.75 9.92
CA GLY A 46 18.71 -7.68 10.66
C GLY A 46 17.72 -6.88 11.51
N GLN A 47 18.27 -5.90 12.21
CA GLN A 47 17.49 -4.90 12.95
C GLN A 47 18.09 -3.53 12.65
N ALA A 48 17.24 -2.56 12.36
CA ALA A 48 17.64 -1.20 12.14
C ALA A 48 16.48 -0.28 12.54
N SER A 49 16.77 0.96 12.90
CA SER A 49 15.75 1.94 13.25
C SER A 49 15.27 2.61 11.97
N PRO A 50 14.03 2.37 11.51
CA PRO A 50 13.48 3.05 10.36
C PRO A 50 13.26 4.53 10.66
N PRO A 51 13.26 5.41 9.65
CA PRO A 51 12.89 6.81 9.84
C PRO A 51 11.44 6.92 10.31
N LEU A 52 11.09 8.01 11.02
CA LEU A 52 9.70 8.29 11.39
C LEU A 52 8.83 8.52 10.14
N ARG A 53 9.42 9.12 9.11
CA ARG A 53 8.79 9.38 7.82
C ARG A 53 9.76 9.05 6.70
N PRO A 54 9.26 8.51 5.57
CA PRO A 54 10.10 8.30 4.42
C PRO A 54 10.51 9.64 3.82
N SER A 55 11.65 9.66 3.17
CA SER A 55 12.00 10.76 2.28
C SER A 55 11.09 10.73 1.07
N ARG A 56 10.69 11.91 0.59
CA ARG A 56 9.79 12.08 -0.54
C ARG A 56 10.19 13.28 -1.39
N PRO A 57 9.71 13.36 -2.64
CA PRO A 57 9.92 14.54 -3.46
C PRO A 57 9.38 15.82 -2.79
N GLU A 58 9.93 16.98 -3.14
CA GLU A 58 9.41 18.28 -2.69
C GLU A 58 7.94 18.48 -3.10
N LYS A 59 7.57 17.96 -4.25
CA LYS A 59 6.19 17.92 -4.76
C LYS A 59 5.71 16.46 -4.83
N PRO A 60 4.40 16.22 -4.62
CA PRO A 60 3.28 17.17 -4.46
C PRO A 60 3.26 17.87 -3.10
N ASP A 61 2.66 19.06 -3.06
CA ASP A 61 2.26 19.70 -1.81
C ASP A 61 1.22 18.82 -1.10
N LEU A 62 1.43 18.52 0.18
CA LEU A 62 0.48 17.75 0.97
C LEU A 62 -0.50 18.68 1.68
N LEU A 63 -1.77 18.52 1.37
CA LEU A 63 -2.87 19.27 1.94
C LEU A 63 -3.71 18.39 2.87
N ASP A 64 -4.52 19.03 3.73
CA ASP A 64 -5.62 18.32 4.38
C ASP A 64 -6.57 17.74 3.31
N PRO A 65 -7.08 16.50 3.46
CA PRO A 65 -7.98 15.89 2.48
C PRO A 65 -9.18 16.75 2.08
N ARG A 66 -9.66 17.63 2.97
CA ARG A 66 -10.77 18.55 2.70
C ARG A 66 -10.38 19.68 1.75
N ASN A 67 -9.10 20.01 1.68
CA ASN A 67 -8.55 21.11 0.89
C ASN A 67 -8.02 20.66 -0.49
N VAL A 68 -7.99 19.35 -0.76
CA VAL A 68 -7.63 18.85 -2.09
C VAL A 68 -8.74 19.19 -3.09
N PRO A 69 -8.43 19.90 -4.20
CA PRO A 69 -9.44 20.31 -5.17
C PRO A 69 -10.17 19.14 -5.80
N LYS A 70 -11.51 19.14 -5.70
CA LYS A 70 -12.36 18.13 -6.33
C LYS A 70 -12.57 18.46 -7.81
N ARG A 71 -12.43 17.47 -8.68
CA ARG A 71 -12.68 17.57 -10.12
C ARG A 71 -13.64 16.46 -10.56
N LYS A 72 -14.41 16.72 -11.63
CA LYS A 72 -15.31 15.68 -12.20
C LYS A 72 -14.46 14.58 -12.85
N PRO A 73 -14.51 13.33 -12.41
CA PRO A 73 -13.62 12.26 -12.89
C PRO A 73 -13.65 12.08 -14.43
N GLY A 74 -14.79 12.25 -15.07
CA GLY A 74 -14.94 12.13 -16.52
C GLY A 74 -14.35 13.27 -17.35
N SER A 75 -13.99 14.42 -16.75
CA SER A 75 -13.33 15.51 -17.47
C SER A 75 -11.84 15.22 -17.70
N PRO A 76 -11.18 15.82 -18.72
CA PRO A 76 -9.72 15.65 -18.89
C PRO A 76 -8.92 15.96 -17.63
N ALA A 77 -9.17 17.12 -17.02
CA ALA A 77 -8.52 17.51 -15.76
C ALA A 77 -8.88 16.58 -14.59
N GLY A 78 -10.08 16.01 -14.58
CA GLY A 78 -10.50 15.03 -13.57
C GLY A 78 -9.79 13.68 -13.72
N ARG A 79 -9.54 13.23 -14.94
CA ARG A 79 -8.78 12.01 -15.21
C ARG A 79 -7.30 12.15 -14.80
N ILE A 80 -6.68 13.30 -15.10
CA ILE A 80 -5.33 13.62 -14.63
C ILE A 80 -5.29 13.61 -13.09
N ALA A 81 -6.25 14.27 -12.43
CA ALA A 81 -6.31 14.30 -10.97
C ALA A 81 -6.51 12.90 -10.35
N LEU A 82 -7.27 12.03 -11.02
CA LEU A 82 -7.50 10.66 -10.57
C LEU A 82 -6.22 9.83 -10.68
N LEU A 83 -5.52 9.86 -11.82
CA LEU A 83 -4.22 9.19 -11.98
C LEU A 83 -3.16 9.75 -11.02
N HIS A 84 -3.12 11.07 -10.82
CA HIS A 84 -2.19 11.68 -9.88
C HIS A 84 -2.43 11.20 -8.44
N ALA A 85 -3.70 11.07 -8.04
CA ALA A 85 -4.06 10.51 -6.74
C ALA A 85 -3.65 9.02 -6.62
N VAL A 86 -3.85 8.23 -7.67
CA VAL A 86 -3.37 6.83 -7.71
C VAL A 86 -1.86 6.79 -7.61
N ALA A 87 -1.10 7.55 -8.42
CA ALA A 87 0.36 7.59 -8.33
C ALA A 87 0.85 7.94 -6.90
N HIS A 88 0.14 8.86 -6.22
CA HIS A 88 0.46 9.18 -4.84
C HIS A 88 0.21 8.02 -3.86
N ILE A 89 -0.86 7.25 -4.07
CA ILE A 89 -1.18 6.05 -3.31
C ILE A 89 -0.07 5.00 -3.51
N GLU A 90 0.26 4.67 -4.76
CA GLU A 90 1.26 3.66 -5.10
C GLU A 90 2.64 3.99 -4.51
N LEU A 91 3.09 5.27 -4.60
CA LEU A 91 4.37 5.66 -4.01
C LEU A 91 4.37 5.53 -2.48
N ASN A 92 3.25 5.84 -1.82
CA ASN A 92 3.12 5.60 -0.38
C ASN A 92 3.09 4.10 -0.06
N ALA A 93 2.47 3.27 -0.90
CA ALA A 93 2.43 1.81 -0.69
C ALA A 93 3.84 1.19 -0.81
N VAL A 94 4.69 1.66 -1.75
CA VAL A 94 6.13 1.29 -1.76
C VAL A 94 6.77 1.55 -0.40
N ASP A 95 6.58 2.75 0.15
CA ASP A 95 7.13 3.11 1.46
C ASP A 95 6.54 2.25 2.59
N LEU A 96 5.24 2.00 2.58
CA LEU A 96 4.54 1.22 3.62
C LEU A 96 5.00 -0.24 3.65
N HIS A 97 5.24 -0.86 2.49
CA HIS A 97 5.71 -2.23 2.40
C HIS A 97 7.18 -2.37 2.81
N TRP A 98 8.04 -1.43 2.50
CA TRP A 98 9.39 -1.42 3.02
C TRP A 98 9.45 -1.03 4.51
N ASP A 99 8.53 -0.17 4.97
CA ASP A 99 8.46 0.20 6.39
C ASP A 99 8.07 -0.99 7.29
N ILE A 100 7.11 -1.83 6.86
CA ILE A 100 6.73 -3.01 7.65
C ILE A 100 7.91 -3.96 7.84
N ILE A 101 8.76 -4.13 6.81
CA ILE A 101 9.98 -4.93 6.87
C ILE A 101 11.00 -4.32 7.85
N ALA A 102 11.25 -3.01 7.72
CA ALA A 102 12.24 -2.33 8.54
C ALA A 102 11.80 -2.19 10.00
N ARG A 103 10.54 -1.84 10.21
CA ARG A 103 9.99 -1.50 11.53
C ARG A 103 9.76 -2.71 12.40
N PHE A 104 9.26 -3.78 11.81
CA PHE A 104 8.92 -5.00 12.54
C PHE A 104 9.93 -6.14 12.36
N GLY A 105 11.12 -5.86 11.85
CA GLY A 105 12.20 -6.84 11.68
C GLY A 105 12.70 -7.47 12.97
N HIS A 106 12.35 -6.90 14.13
CA HIS A 106 12.65 -7.46 15.46
C HIS A 106 11.64 -8.54 15.89
N ILE A 107 10.48 -8.63 15.24
CA ILE A 107 9.46 -9.65 15.52
C ILE A 107 9.83 -10.92 14.74
N PRO A 108 9.95 -12.08 15.41
CA PRO A 108 10.22 -13.34 14.71
C PRO A 108 9.08 -13.70 13.76
N MET A 109 9.35 -13.65 12.46
CA MET A 109 8.42 -14.03 11.40
C MET A 109 9.07 -15.06 10.46
N PRO A 110 8.27 -15.98 9.86
CA PRO A 110 8.76 -16.85 8.81
C PRO A 110 9.30 -16.05 7.62
N LEU A 111 10.27 -16.58 6.89
CA LEU A 111 10.84 -15.91 5.70
C LEU A 111 9.78 -15.55 4.65
N GLY A 112 8.71 -16.34 4.54
CA GLY A 112 7.57 -16.04 3.67
C GLY A 112 6.88 -14.70 3.96
N PHE A 113 6.94 -14.18 5.19
CA PHE A 113 6.46 -12.84 5.52
C PHE A 113 7.25 -11.78 4.74
N TYR A 114 8.56 -11.90 4.75
CA TYR A 114 9.42 -10.98 4.02
C TYR A 114 9.34 -11.16 2.51
N ASP A 115 9.16 -12.41 2.03
CA ASP A 115 8.93 -12.69 0.61
C ASP A 115 7.69 -11.95 0.10
N ASP A 116 6.57 -12.02 0.84
CA ASP A 116 5.31 -11.39 0.47
C ASP A 116 5.43 -9.85 0.45
N TRP A 117 6.04 -9.23 1.48
CA TRP A 117 6.15 -7.76 1.53
C TRP A 117 7.20 -7.21 0.55
N VAL A 118 8.28 -7.93 0.29
CA VAL A 118 9.24 -7.54 -0.78
C VAL A 118 8.58 -7.64 -2.15
N LYS A 119 7.76 -8.69 -2.38
CA LYS A 119 7.00 -8.83 -3.63
C LYS A 119 6.01 -7.68 -3.81
N SER A 120 5.23 -7.36 -2.77
CA SER A 120 4.30 -6.23 -2.83
C SER A 120 5.03 -4.92 -3.12
N ALA A 121 6.13 -4.63 -2.44
CA ALA A 121 6.91 -3.41 -2.67
C ALA A 121 7.46 -3.30 -4.11
N ASP A 122 7.82 -4.45 -4.72
CA ASP A 122 8.23 -4.54 -6.11
C ASP A 122 7.06 -4.25 -7.08
N GLU A 123 5.90 -4.83 -6.80
CA GLU A 123 4.68 -4.60 -7.58
C GLU A 123 4.19 -3.16 -7.47
N GLU A 124 4.18 -2.55 -6.28
CA GLU A 124 3.84 -1.14 -6.08
C GLU A 124 4.79 -0.18 -6.81
N SER A 125 6.08 -0.54 -6.86
CA SER A 125 7.05 0.23 -7.63
C SER A 125 6.73 0.21 -9.13
N LYS A 126 6.27 -0.92 -9.67
CA LYS A 126 5.76 -1.04 -11.04
C LYS A 126 4.48 -0.23 -11.22
N HIS A 127 3.52 -0.31 -10.29
CA HIS A 127 2.27 0.42 -10.32
C HIS A 127 2.51 1.93 -10.41
N PHE A 128 3.34 2.48 -9.52
CA PHE A 128 3.72 3.88 -9.57
C PHE A 128 4.27 4.31 -10.93
N ASN A 129 5.17 3.51 -11.49
CA ASN A 129 5.77 3.81 -12.79
C ASN A 129 4.74 3.78 -13.92
N LEU A 130 3.85 2.77 -13.97
CA LEU A 130 2.77 2.68 -14.96
C LEU A 130 1.85 3.90 -14.92
N VAL A 131 1.47 4.34 -13.72
CA VAL A 131 0.59 5.50 -13.55
C VAL A 131 1.29 6.81 -13.90
N CYS A 132 2.58 6.94 -13.57
CA CYS A 132 3.38 8.10 -14.00
C CYS A 132 3.49 8.19 -15.52
N ASP A 133 3.72 7.07 -16.21
CA ASP A 133 3.75 7.03 -17.68
C ASP A 133 2.40 7.43 -18.29
N CYS A 134 1.28 7.04 -17.65
CA CYS A 134 -0.05 7.52 -18.04
C CYS A 134 -0.22 9.03 -17.83
N LEU A 135 0.28 9.60 -16.74
CA LEU A 135 0.24 11.04 -16.50
C LEU A 135 1.04 11.80 -17.56
N GLU A 136 2.26 11.34 -17.87
CA GLU A 136 3.12 11.93 -18.88
C GLU A 136 2.47 11.92 -20.26
N SER A 137 1.77 10.83 -20.63
CA SER A 137 1.02 10.74 -21.89
C SER A 137 -0.14 11.73 -21.99
N LEU A 138 -0.65 12.20 -20.85
CA LEU A 138 -1.69 13.21 -20.74
C LEU A 138 -1.15 14.64 -20.57
N GLY A 139 0.17 14.83 -20.67
CA GLY A 139 0.82 16.14 -20.51
C GLY A 139 0.91 16.63 -19.06
N SER A 140 0.90 15.72 -18.08
CA SER A 140 1.03 15.99 -16.66
C SER A 140 2.12 15.10 -16.04
N TYR A 141 2.43 15.24 -14.78
CA TYR A 141 3.43 14.43 -14.07
C TYR A 141 3.08 14.29 -12.58
N TYR A 142 3.71 13.35 -11.91
CA TYR A 142 3.55 13.22 -10.46
C TYR A 142 4.21 14.40 -9.74
N GLY A 143 3.42 15.14 -8.99
CA GLY A 143 3.81 16.39 -8.33
C GLY A 143 3.17 17.65 -8.93
N ASP A 144 2.51 17.54 -10.08
CA ASP A 144 1.81 18.65 -10.76
C ASP A 144 0.55 19.10 -9.99
N LEU A 145 -0.05 18.22 -9.22
CA LEU A 145 -1.24 18.49 -8.41
C LEU A 145 -0.96 18.22 -6.93
N PRO A 146 -1.70 18.87 -6.00
CA PRO A 146 -1.57 18.56 -4.58
C PRO A 146 -2.12 17.16 -4.26
N ALA A 147 -1.61 16.57 -3.16
CA ALA A 147 -2.02 15.30 -2.61
C ALA A 147 -2.32 15.40 -1.11
N HIS A 148 -2.54 14.29 -0.40
CA HIS A 148 -2.77 14.28 1.05
C HIS A 148 -1.95 13.21 1.77
N ALA A 149 -1.58 13.46 3.03
CA ALA A 149 -0.73 12.58 3.85
C ALA A 149 -1.49 11.45 4.57
N GLY A 150 -2.72 11.13 4.16
CA GLY A 150 -3.59 10.23 4.92
C GLY A 150 -3.06 8.80 5.07
N MET A 151 -2.38 8.27 4.06
CA MET A 151 -1.83 6.91 4.12
C MET A 151 -0.66 6.80 5.10
N TRP A 152 0.28 7.75 5.07
CA TRP A 152 1.42 7.69 5.97
C TRP A 152 1.02 7.89 7.44
N ARG A 153 -0.03 8.66 7.71
CA ARG A 153 -0.58 8.80 9.06
C ARG A 153 -1.00 7.45 9.67
N ALA A 154 -1.59 6.57 8.87
CA ALA A 154 -1.91 5.21 9.34
C ALA A 154 -0.65 4.42 9.76
N ALA A 155 0.48 4.64 9.07
CA ALA A 155 1.76 4.05 9.45
C ALA A 155 2.30 4.62 10.77
N GLU A 156 2.16 5.93 10.98
CA GLU A 156 2.55 6.58 12.24
C GLU A 156 1.70 6.07 13.41
N ASP A 157 0.38 6.03 13.24
CA ASP A 157 -0.56 5.59 14.28
C ASP A 157 -0.34 4.11 14.68
N THR A 158 0.16 3.27 13.76
CA THR A 158 0.40 1.83 13.97
C THR A 158 1.88 1.45 14.11
N ALA A 159 2.76 2.43 14.38
CA ALA A 159 4.21 2.22 14.35
C ALA A 159 4.74 1.16 15.33
N GLU A 160 4.05 0.95 16.45
CA GLU A 160 4.44 0.01 17.51
C GLU A 160 3.54 -1.25 17.55
N ASP A 161 2.61 -1.40 16.59
CA ASP A 161 1.59 -2.46 16.60
C ASP A 161 1.50 -3.13 15.23
N ILE A 162 2.16 -4.28 15.08
CA ILE A 162 2.15 -5.02 13.81
C ILE A 162 0.75 -5.51 13.43
N LEU A 163 -0.09 -5.92 14.39
CA LEU A 163 -1.47 -6.31 14.11
C LEU A 163 -2.29 -5.10 13.68
N GLY A 164 -2.09 -3.95 14.33
CA GLY A 164 -2.69 -2.67 13.91
C GLY A 164 -2.26 -2.27 12.50
N ARG A 165 -0.97 -2.42 12.17
CA ARG A 165 -0.43 -2.14 10.83
C ARG A 165 -1.08 -3.02 9.77
N LEU A 166 -1.16 -4.32 10.01
CA LEU A 166 -1.77 -5.28 9.08
C LEU A 166 -3.27 -5.06 8.93
N ALA A 167 -3.98 -4.75 10.03
CA ALA A 167 -5.41 -4.47 9.98
C ALA A 167 -5.72 -3.20 9.16
N VAL A 168 -4.95 -2.12 9.36
CA VAL A 168 -5.29 -0.81 8.77
C VAL A 168 -4.73 -0.66 7.36
N VAL A 169 -3.46 -1.00 7.12
CA VAL A 169 -2.83 -0.74 5.82
C VAL A 169 -3.36 -1.71 4.76
N PRO A 170 -3.03 -3.01 4.72
CA PRO A 170 -3.51 -3.88 3.65
C PRO A 170 -5.00 -4.21 3.74
N MET A 171 -5.55 -4.46 4.96
CA MET A 171 -6.92 -4.97 5.07
C MET A 171 -8.01 -3.87 5.05
N VAL A 172 -7.64 -2.58 5.24
CA VAL A 172 -8.58 -1.46 5.11
C VAL A 172 -8.20 -0.54 3.94
N LEU A 173 -6.99 0.02 3.93
CA LEU A 173 -6.61 1.04 2.95
C LEU A 173 -6.42 0.45 1.55
N GLU A 174 -5.64 -0.63 1.39
CA GLU A 174 -5.45 -1.30 0.10
C GLU A 174 -6.73 -2.04 -0.33
N ALA A 175 -7.44 -2.70 0.61
CA ALA A 175 -8.73 -3.31 0.31
C ALA A 175 -9.75 -2.32 -0.28
N ARG A 176 -9.62 -1.01 0.01
CA ARG A 176 -10.42 0.02 -0.65
C ARG A 176 -10.11 0.13 -2.15
N GLY A 177 -8.90 -0.17 -2.56
CA GLY A 177 -8.52 -0.29 -3.97
C GLY A 177 -9.39 -1.31 -4.71
N LEU A 178 -9.64 -2.47 -4.10
CA LEU A 178 -10.50 -3.51 -4.69
C LEU A 178 -11.94 -3.02 -4.95
N ASP A 179 -12.42 -2.10 -4.11
CA ASP A 179 -13.78 -1.56 -4.23
C ASP A 179 -13.92 -0.49 -5.32
N VAL A 180 -12.92 0.38 -5.46
CA VAL A 180 -13.05 1.62 -6.26
C VAL A 180 -12.41 1.53 -7.64
N THR A 181 -11.41 0.68 -7.83
CA THR A 181 -10.67 0.58 -9.09
C THR A 181 -11.54 0.18 -10.28
N PRO A 182 -12.55 -0.73 -10.17
CA PRO A 182 -13.45 -1.01 -11.29
C PRO A 182 -14.17 0.24 -11.81
N GLY A 183 -14.65 1.10 -10.92
CA GLY A 183 -15.26 2.38 -11.29
C GLY A 183 -14.29 3.35 -11.96
N MET A 184 -13.01 3.36 -11.53
CA MET A 184 -11.97 4.15 -12.19
C MET A 184 -11.69 3.64 -13.60
N ILE A 185 -11.55 2.33 -13.79
CA ILE A 185 -11.38 1.70 -15.11
C ILE A 185 -12.50 2.10 -16.05
N ASP A 186 -13.76 2.11 -15.61
CA ASP A 186 -14.90 2.51 -16.42
C ASP A 186 -14.84 3.98 -16.86
N VAL A 187 -14.33 4.87 -16.04
CA VAL A 187 -14.10 6.28 -16.41
C VAL A 187 -13.11 6.38 -17.57
N PHE A 188 -12.00 5.65 -17.51
CA PHE A 188 -10.98 5.67 -18.56
C PHE A 188 -11.40 4.93 -19.83
N LYS A 189 -12.15 3.81 -19.72
CA LYS A 189 -12.76 3.12 -20.86
C LYS A 189 -13.69 4.05 -21.65
N LYS A 190 -14.57 4.78 -20.97
CA LYS A 190 -15.49 5.76 -21.59
C LYS A 190 -14.75 6.90 -22.29
N ALA A 191 -13.54 7.19 -21.86
CA ALA A 191 -12.69 8.22 -22.45
C ALA A 191 -11.77 7.72 -23.57
N GLY A 192 -11.76 6.40 -23.86
CA GLY A 192 -10.85 5.78 -24.83
C GLY A 192 -9.39 5.80 -24.42
N ALA A 193 -9.09 5.93 -23.12
CA ALA A 193 -7.74 6.04 -22.58
C ALA A 193 -7.16 4.63 -22.29
N THR A 194 -6.81 3.89 -23.33
CA THR A 194 -6.40 2.48 -23.27
C THR A 194 -5.22 2.27 -22.32
N GLN A 195 -4.17 3.10 -22.39
CA GLN A 195 -2.99 2.96 -21.52
C GLN A 195 -3.36 3.03 -20.03
N ALA A 196 -4.25 3.95 -19.64
CA ALA A 196 -4.69 4.06 -18.25
C ALA A 196 -5.57 2.86 -17.83
N VAL A 197 -6.38 2.34 -18.76
CA VAL A 197 -7.16 1.12 -18.53
C VAL A 197 -6.26 -0.08 -18.29
N ASP A 198 -5.22 -0.24 -19.11
CA ASP A 198 -4.26 -1.35 -18.98
C ASP A 198 -3.48 -1.26 -17.67
N ALA A 199 -2.98 -0.07 -17.31
CA ALA A 199 -2.30 0.16 -16.05
C ALA A 199 -3.19 -0.17 -14.84
N LEU A 200 -4.43 0.34 -14.81
CA LEU A 200 -5.36 0.08 -13.72
C LEU A 200 -5.82 -1.39 -13.64
N ASN A 201 -5.87 -2.11 -14.75
CA ASN A 201 -6.16 -3.55 -14.74
C ASN A 201 -4.99 -4.34 -14.13
N VAL A 202 -3.73 -3.96 -14.37
CA VAL A 202 -2.56 -4.58 -13.73
C VAL A 202 -2.63 -4.35 -12.23
N ILE A 203 -2.79 -3.10 -11.79
CA ILE A 203 -2.94 -2.72 -10.38
C ILE A 203 -4.05 -3.54 -9.72
N TYR A 204 -5.25 -3.52 -10.30
CA TYR A 204 -6.42 -4.21 -9.74
C TYR A 204 -6.22 -5.72 -9.57
N ALA A 205 -5.52 -6.36 -10.50
CA ALA A 205 -5.24 -7.79 -10.43
C ALA A 205 -4.24 -8.14 -9.31
N GLU A 206 -3.22 -7.30 -9.08
CA GLU A 206 -2.17 -7.53 -8.11
C GLU A 206 -2.57 -7.12 -6.69
N GLU A 207 -3.42 -6.10 -6.53
CA GLU A 207 -3.95 -5.64 -5.24
C GLU A 207 -4.69 -6.74 -4.44
N VAL A 208 -5.32 -7.70 -5.13
CA VAL A 208 -5.92 -8.87 -4.45
C VAL A 208 -4.85 -9.62 -3.64
N GLY A 209 -3.64 -9.74 -4.21
CA GLY A 209 -2.50 -10.38 -3.55
C GLY A 209 -2.02 -9.59 -2.32
N HIS A 210 -1.94 -8.26 -2.41
CA HIS A 210 -1.48 -7.41 -1.30
C HIS A 210 -2.44 -7.50 -0.11
N VAL A 211 -3.74 -7.42 -0.35
CA VAL A 211 -4.77 -7.62 0.68
C VAL A 211 -4.70 -9.04 1.26
N ALA A 212 -4.49 -10.06 0.41
CA ALA A 212 -4.36 -11.45 0.85
C ALA A 212 -3.12 -11.66 1.74
N PHE A 213 -1.99 -10.99 1.46
CA PHE A 213 -0.83 -11.03 2.34
C PHE A 213 -1.14 -10.40 3.70
N GLY A 214 -1.85 -9.27 3.71
CA GLY A 214 -2.33 -8.65 4.94
C GLY A 214 -3.18 -9.61 5.78
N SER A 215 -4.21 -10.19 5.18
CA SER A 215 -5.11 -11.15 5.82
C SER A 215 -4.37 -12.40 6.31
N LYS A 216 -3.49 -12.97 5.49
CA LYS A 216 -2.66 -14.14 5.83
C LYS A 216 -1.81 -13.90 7.08
N TRP A 217 -1.06 -12.80 7.11
CA TRP A 217 -0.13 -12.55 8.22
C TRP A 217 -0.83 -12.03 9.47
N PHE A 218 -1.94 -11.33 9.31
CA PHE A 218 -2.82 -10.99 10.42
C PHE A 218 -3.37 -12.24 11.12
N ASN A 219 -3.94 -13.17 10.35
CA ASN A 219 -4.46 -14.43 10.87
C ASN A 219 -3.35 -15.31 11.47
N PHE A 220 -2.15 -15.34 10.85
CA PHE A 220 -0.99 -16.05 11.40
C PHE A 220 -0.61 -15.54 12.80
N LEU A 221 -0.54 -14.22 12.97
CA LEU A 221 -0.20 -13.62 14.27
C LEU A 221 -1.31 -13.84 15.30
N CYS A 222 -2.56 -13.69 14.92
CA CYS A 222 -3.69 -14.00 15.80
C CYS A 222 -3.68 -15.47 16.25
N GLY A 223 -3.43 -16.40 15.31
CA GLY A 223 -3.34 -17.83 15.64
C GLY A 223 -2.17 -18.15 16.56
N ARG A 224 -1.01 -17.54 16.35
CA ARG A 224 0.17 -17.68 17.22
C ARG A 224 -0.13 -17.26 18.66
N ASP A 225 -0.90 -16.18 18.81
CA ASP A 225 -1.15 -15.55 20.10
C ASP A 225 -2.52 -15.98 20.71
N ASN A 226 -3.19 -16.99 20.09
CA ASN A 226 -4.53 -17.53 20.50
C ASN A 226 -5.62 -16.46 20.58
N LEU A 227 -5.64 -15.53 19.61
CA LEU A 227 -6.61 -14.46 19.50
C LEU A 227 -7.66 -14.78 18.43
N ASP A 228 -8.91 -14.32 18.62
CA ASP A 228 -9.93 -14.33 17.55
C ASP A 228 -9.62 -13.23 16.52
N PRO A 229 -9.34 -13.57 15.24
CA PRO A 229 -8.93 -12.59 14.25
C PRO A 229 -9.99 -11.52 13.99
N LYS A 230 -11.26 -11.88 13.96
CA LYS A 230 -12.34 -10.93 13.67
C LYS A 230 -12.50 -9.90 14.79
N ASP A 231 -12.54 -10.36 16.04
CA ASP A 231 -12.67 -9.48 17.20
C ASP A 231 -11.46 -8.53 17.32
N VAL A 232 -10.25 -9.06 17.08
CA VAL A 232 -9.02 -8.25 17.07
C VAL A 232 -9.06 -7.23 15.92
N PHE A 233 -9.45 -7.63 14.71
CA PHE A 233 -9.57 -6.73 13.58
C PHE A 233 -10.54 -5.58 13.88
N HIS A 234 -11.74 -5.87 14.36
CA HIS A 234 -12.73 -4.85 14.71
C HIS A 234 -12.20 -3.87 15.74
N LYS A 235 -11.53 -4.37 16.78
CA LYS A 235 -10.93 -3.54 17.84
C LYS A 235 -9.84 -2.62 17.27
N LEU A 236 -8.95 -3.16 16.45
CA LEU A 236 -7.81 -2.41 15.90
C LEU A 236 -8.25 -1.38 14.85
N VAL A 237 -9.22 -1.71 14.00
CA VAL A 237 -9.77 -0.75 13.04
C VAL A 237 -10.46 0.40 13.77
N ARG A 238 -11.27 0.13 14.80
CA ARG A 238 -11.87 1.21 15.62
C ARG A 238 -10.83 2.06 16.34
N LYS A 239 -9.69 1.46 16.73
CA LYS A 239 -8.60 2.17 17.43
C LYS A 239 -7.81 3.08 16.50
N TYR A 240 -7.46 2.60 15.30
CA TYR A 240 -6.45 3.24 14.44
C TYR A 240 -7.02 3.85 13.16
N PHE A 241 -8.20 3.43 12.71
CA PHE A 241 -8.84 3.98 11.53
C PHE A 241 -9.96 4.95 11.93
N HIS A 242 -9.82 6.22 11.53
CA HIS A 242 -10.73 7.26 11.95
C HIS A 242 -11.98 7.33 11.05
N GLY A 243 -13.07 6.79 11.55
CA GLY A 243 -14.38 6.81 10.91
C GLY A 243 -14.85 5.44 10.42
N PRO A 244 -16.09 5.36 9.91
CA PRO A 244 -16.64 4.10 9.42
C PRO A 244 -16.06 3.70 8.07
N LEU A 245 -16.00 2.40 7.82
CA LEU A 245 -15.74 1.88 6.47
C LEU A 245 -16.93 2.22 5.57
N LYS A 246 -16.66 2.55 4.30
CA LYS A 246 -17.67 3.07 3.38
C LYS A 246 -17.94 2.11 2.24
N PRO A 247 -19.17 1.59 2.08
CA PRO A 247 -19.56 0.85 0.89
C PRO A 247 -19.53 1.76 -0.37
N PRO A 248 -19.59 1.22 -1.59
CA PRO A 248 -19.77 -0.21 -1.86
C PRO A 248 -18.50 -1.01 -1.60
N PHE A 249 -18.66 -2.31 -1.29
CA PHE A 249 -17.57 -3.27 -1.16
C PHE A 249 -17.60 -4.26 -2.31
N ASN A 250 -16.43 -4.60 -2.83
CA ASN A 250 -16.26 -5.69 -3.78
C ASN A 250 -16.12 -7.01 -3.01
N GLU A 251 -17.26 -7.58 -2.61
CA GLU A 251 -17.29 -8.76 -1.75
C GLU A 251 -16.57 -9.97 -2.36
N GLU A 252 -16.65 -10.14 -3.69
CA GLU A 252 -15.95 -11.21 -4.39
C GLU A 252 -14.43 -11.09 -4.24
N LYS A 253 -13.86 -9.94 -4.57
CA LYS A 253 -12.41 -9.72 -4.50
C LYS A 253 -11.88 -9.67 -3.06
N ARG A 254 -12.66 -9.13 -2.15
CA ARG A 254 -12.33 -9.18 -0.73
C ARG A 254 -12.33 -10.62 -0.20
N ALA A 255 -13.31 -11.46 -0.60
CA ALA A 255 -13.34 -12.87 -0.22
C ALA A 255 -12.18 -13.65 -0.83
N GLU A 256 -11.82 -13.40 -2.11
CA GLU A 256 -10.63 -13.96 -2.77
C GLU A 256 -9.34 -13.62 -1.99
N ALA A 257 -9.26 -12.41 -1.45
CA ALA A 257 -8.17 -11.96 -0.60
C ALA A 257 -8.23 -12.46 0.86
N GLY A 258 -9.16 -13.35 1.20
CA GLY A 258 -9.32 -13.87 2.55
C GLY A 258 -9.90 -12.88 3.56
N LEU A 259 -10.62 -11.86 3.09
CA LEU A 259 -11.28 -10.85 3.91
C LEU A 259 -12.81 -10.96 3.77
N PRO A 260 -13.46 -11.86 4.55
CA PRO A 260 -14.89 -12.11 4.43
C PRO A 260 -15.76 -10.96 4.97
N PRO A 261 -17.06 -10.91 4.60
CA PRO A 261 -17.95 -9.79 4.91
C PRO A 261 -18.07 -9.45 6.40
N ASP A 262 -17.98 -10.41 7.28
CA ASP A 262 -18.09 -10.21 8.74
C ASP A 262 -16.89 -9.46 9.35
N PHE A 263 -15.79 -9.27 8.59
CA PHE A 263 -14.70 -8.40 9.00
C PHE A 263 -15.04 -6.92 8.81
N TYR A 264 -15.70 -6.53 7.72
CA TYR A 264 -15.82 -5.11 7.35
C TYR A 264 -17.24 -4.55 7.44
N TRP A 265 -18.30 -5.34 7.24
CA TRP A 265 -19.68 -4.84 7.35
C TRP A 265 -20.02 -4.28 8.74
N PRO A 266 -19.62 -4.90 9.86
CA PRO A 266 -19.88 -4.34 11.19
C PRO A 266 -19.16 -3.02 11.50
N LEU A 267 -18.24 -2.60 10.62
CA LEU A 267 -17.47 -1.36 10.74
C LEU A 267 -17.99 -0.23 9.85
N THR A 268 -19.13 -0.43 9.18
CA THR A 268 -19.75 0.60 8.31
C THR A 268 -20.55 1.63 9.08
N GLU A 269 -20.98 1.31 10.29
CA GLU A 269 -21.69 2.22 11.17
C GLU A 269 -20.71 2.89 12.13
N SER A 270 -20.93 4.17 12.40
CA SER A 270 -20.23 4.85 13.48
C SER A 270 -20.70 4.24 14.79
N GLY A 271 -19.94 3.30 15.33
CA GLY A 271 -20.25 2.77 16.65
C GLY A 271 -20.32 3.95 17.64
N ASN A 272 -21.48 4.19 18.16
CA ASN A 272 -21.62 4.99 19.39
C ASN A 272 -20.86 4.24 20.48
N VAL A 273 -19.66 4.77 20.82
CA VAL A 273 -18.94 4.41 22.04
C VAL A 273 -19.30 5.45 23.09
#